data_bd2d1d555e8100a40bf6ba181d24eb90
#
_entry.id   bd2d1d555e8100a40bf6ba181d24eb90
#
_cell.length_a   1.000
_cell.length_b   1.000
_cell.length_c   1.000
_cell.angle_alpha   90.00
_cell.angle_beta   90.00
_cell.angle_gamma   90.00
#
_symmetry.space_group_name_H-M   'P 1'
#
loop_
_entity.id
_entity.type
_entity.pdbx_description
1 polymer ?
#
loop_
_entity_poly.entity_id
_entity_poly.type
_entity_poly.pdbx_seq_one_letter_code
_entity_poly.pdbx_strand_id
1 'polypeptide(L)'
;KGLEEFLVEREENNRIQQLSEYVNPKMRDRKHPPQHVVLHLGPTNSGKTRHAIEAMVQHHTTYPQETVAYGGPLRMLAMEVYEKLVELLGEQSVGLITGEQEINPEAPVLACTIECVPQQGNLLIVDECHWSMDNDRGKSWTNVLQSAEYETIIALGPDEVEPHMKYLLADAYHIETHHHTRLVPLETMLNKQNNIQRFDIHNVPPKSAVIAFSKKSVLALSHDIAEKTGLRVASLYGKMPVDARNTVVAQFAQGDIDIVVCTDVIGHGINLPIETLLFAETEKYDGHTRRNLKVWEGAQIAGRAGRYGLSEKGKVAVLNTKWGTIKESLIKEYVQAATGQIQTELGYMKCIAYPTLTQLGGETIHMKDIPHLMNHWKNKMQEYLQQNPEMRQYIKVSTMETALQNYKVIYQASSQLVEKTQCEPLSTSYTWQLMNAPIDTESPILHYGAQYLINGNTEILRMIIKDLQIHHYSKESIETSYRTLTELMSFALMFGDEEGSIPGLIQRSELEEIESHLIENYGTVQESTVPGRCIDCGGETKAPWLEKCEACFNNRFY
;
A
#
# COMPACT_ATOMS: atom_id res chain seq x y z
N LYS A 1 27.29 32.50 30.83
CA LYS A 1 26.70 31.71 29.71
C LYS A 1 26.50 30.24 30.09
N GLY A 2 27.48 29.50 30.58
CA GLY A 2 27.36 28.08 30.88
C GLY A 2 26.36 27.71 31.97
N LEU A 3 26.13 28.56 32.97
CA LEU A 3 25.16 28.27 34.03
C LEU A 3 23.71 28.50 33.57
N GLU A 4 23.46 29.52 32.78
CA GLU A 4 22.14 29.79 32.20
C GLU A 4 21.75 28.70 31.23
N GLU A 5 22.68 28.31 30.33
CA GLU A 5 22.47 27.20 29.40
C GLU A 5 22.18 25.89 30.15
N PHE A 6 22.91 25.60 31.20
CA PHE A 6 22.69 24.42 32.06
C PHE A 6 21.33 24.43 32.76
N LEU A 7 20.89 25.58 33.27
CA LEU A 7 19.59 25.70 33.93
C LEU A 7 18.44 25.53 32.96
N VAL A 8 18.54 26.11 31.75
CA VAL A 8 17.55 25.95 30.69
C VAL A 8 17.47 24.49 30.26
N GLU A 9 18.60 23.84 30.03
CA GLU A 9 18.63 22.42 29.66
C GLU A 9 18.02 21.52 30.75
N ARG A 10 18.30 21.83 32.02
CA ARG A 10 17.74 21.11 33.15
C ARG A 10 16.22 21.30 33.28
N GLU A 11 15.72 22.51 33.12
CA GLU A 11 14.29 22.79 33.10
C GLU A 11 13.58 22.07 31.96
N GLU A 12 14.18 22.09 30.77
CA GLU A 12 13.65 21.40 29.59
C GLU A 12 13.61 19.88 29.82
N ASN A 13 14.68 19.29 30.35
CA ASN A 13 14.71 17.86 30.66
C ASN A 13 13.67 17.47 31.70
N ASN A 14 13.46 18.30 32.74
CA ASN A 14 12.43 18.06 33.75
C ASN A 14 11.03 18.13 33.11
N ARG A 15 10.78 19.10 32.25
CA ARG A 15 9.51 19.23 31.51
C ARG A 15 9.23 18.00 30.63
N ILE A 16 10.20 17.55 29.85
CA ILE A 16 10.08 16.37 29.00
C ILE A 16 9.85 15.11 29.86
N GLN A 17 10.54 14.98 30.99
CA GLN A 17 10.33 13.86 31.89
C GLN A 17 8.90 13.83 32.45
N GLN A 18 8.37 14.98 32.84
CA GLN A 18 6.98 15.10 33.31
C GLN A 18 5.99 14.71 32.19
N LEU A 19 6.19 15.21 30.97
CA LEU A 19 5.35 14.82 29.83
C LEU A 19 5.40 13.32 29.57
N SER A 20 6.56 12.70 29.74
CA SER A 20 6.75 11.26 29.56
C SER A 20 5.93 10.40 30.51
N GLU A 21 5.56 10.92 31.70
CA GLU A 21 4.71 10.22 32.67
C GLU A 21 3.27 10.01 32.13
N TYR A 22 2.80 10.89 31.24
CA TYR A 22 1.47 10.81 30.66
C TYR A 22 1.42 9.87 29.43
N VAL A 23 2.57 9.49 28.90
CA VAL A 23 2.63 8.57 27.74
C VAL A 23 2.17 7.18 28.17
N ASN A 24 1.10 6.71 27.58
CA ASN A 24 0.50 5.43 27.91
C ASN A 24 0.31 4.55 26.66
N PRO A 25 1.06 3.46 26.52
CA PRO A 25 0.90 2.53 25.41
C PRO A 25 -0.34 1.65 25.60
N LYS A 26 -1.51 2.19 25.30
CA LYS A 26 -2.75 1.39 25.29
C LYS A 26 -2.81 0.57 24.03
N MET A 27 -3.13 -0.72 24.19
CA MET A 27 -3.35 -1.61 23.05
C MET A 27 -4.70 -1.34 22.36
N ARG A 28 -5.69 -0.87 23.10
CA ARG A 28 -7.01 -0.52 22.59
C ARG A 28 -7.38 0.87 23.10
N ASP A 29 -7.72 1.74 22.17
CA ASP A 29 -7.93 3.18 22.46
C ASP A 29 -9.36 3.63 22.13
N ARG A 30 -10.32 2.69 22.09
CA ARG A 30 -11.72 3.00 21.86
C ARG A 30 -12.54 2.94 23.14
N LYS A 31 -13.52 3.84 23.23
CA LYS A 31 -14.45 3.91 24.37
C LYS A 31 -15.60 2.92 24.22
N HIS A 32 -16.02 2.67 22.98
CA HIS A 32 -17.16 1.80 22.65
C HIS A 32 -16.67 0.60 21.84
N PRO A 33 -16.49 -0.56 22.49
CA PRO A 33 -16.12 -1.80 21.81
C PRO A 33 -17.19 -2.25 20.82
N PRO A 34 -16.79 -2.97 19.75
CA PRO A 34 -17.78 -3.53 18.82
C PRO A 34 -18.73 -4.52 19.51
N GLN A 35 -20.02 -4.44 19.21
CA GLN A 35 -20.98 -5.44 19.64
C GLN A 35 -20.72 -6.76 18.94
N HIS A 36 -20.39 -6.70 17.65
CA HIS A 36 -20.24 -7.87 16.80
C HIS A 36 -19.03 -7.77 15.89
N VAL A 37 -18.24 -8.83 15.85
CA VAL A 37 -17.12 -8.99 14.92
C VAL A 37 -17.33 -10.27 14.12
N VAL A 38 -17.22 -10.16 12.81
CA VAL A 38 -17.27 -11.28 11.88
C VAL A 38 -15.96 -11.39 11.13
N LEU A 39 -15.30 -12.53 11.24
CA LEU A 39 -14.08 -12.84 10.48
C LEU A 39 -14.45 -13.72 9.28
N HIS A 40 -14.29 -13.20 8.06
CA HIS A 40 -14.34 -14.00 6.85
C HIS A 40 -12.93 -14.31 6.39
N LEU A 41 -12.52 -15.53 6.62
CA LEU A 41 -11.16 -16.00 6.40
C LEU A 41 -11.10 -17.07 5.31
N GLY A 42 -10.03 -17.08 4.55
CA GLY A 42 -9.80 -18.07 3.51
C GLY A 42 -8.82 -17.61 2.44
N PRO A 43 -8.51 -18.50 1.50
CA PRO A 43 -7.57 -18.22 0.42
C PRO A 43 -8.10 -17.14 -0.53
N THR A 44 -7.25 -16.67 -1.41
CA THR A 44 -7.61 -15.77 -2.51
C THR A 44 -8.68 -16.43 -3.40
N ASN A 45 -9.58 -15.63 -3.97
CA ASN A 45 -10.69 -16.10 -4.80
C ASN A 45 -11.66 -17.08 -4.09
N SER A 46 -11.95 -16.79 -2.84
CA SER A 46 -12.92 -17.56 -2.04
C SER A 46 -14.26 -16.83 -1.80
N GLY A 47 -14.47 -15.67 -2.43
CA GLY A 47 -15.71 -14.91 -2.36
C GLY A 47 -15.86 -14.00 -1.14
N LYS A 48 -14.81 -13.75 -0.36
CA LYS A 48 -14.85 -12.91 0.86
C LYS A 48 -15.34 -11.49 0.57
N THR A 49 -14.78 -10.82 -0.43
CA THR A 49 -15.17 -9.44 -0.77
C THR A 49 -16.62 -9.35 -1.24
N ARG A 50 -17.10 -10.36 -1.95
CA ARG A 50 -18.51 -10.45 -2.34
C ARG A 50 -19.42 -10.50 -1.12
N HIS A 51 -19.13 -11.33 -0.13
CA HIS A 51 -19.90 -11.40 1.12
C HIS A 51 -19.88 -10.06 1.86
N ALA A 52 -18.76 -9.36 1.86
CA ALA A 52 -18.64 -8.04 2.47
C ALA A 52 -19.54 -7.01 1.78
N ILE A 53 -19.53 -6.96 0.45
CA ILE A 53 -20.38 -6.05 -0.34
C ILE A 53 -21.85 -6.37 -0.10
N GLU A 54 -22.24 -7.64 -0.10
CA GLU A 54 -23.61 -8.07 0.21
C GLU A 54 -24.05 -7.62 1.61
N ALA A 55 -23.18 -7.72 2.61
CA ALA A 55 -23.43 -7.23 3.97
C ALA A 55 -23.61 -5.71 4.02
N MET A 56 -22.79 -4.94 3.30
CA MET A 56 -22.93 -3.48 3.21
C MET A 56 -24.26 -3.08 2.57
N VAL A 57 -24.63 -3.72 1.47
CA VAL A 57 -25.90 -3.47 0.76
C VAL A 57 -27.09 -3.80 1.63
N GLN A 58 -27.07 -4.95 2.29
CA GLN A 58 -28.13 -5.37 3.19
C GLN A 58 -28.28 -4.42 4.38
N HIS A 59 -27.19 -4.01 4.98
CA HIS A 59 -27.21 -3.09 6.12
C HIS A 59 -27.80 -1.73 5.71
N HIS A 60 -27.33 -1.15 4.61
CA HIS A 60 -27.87 0.12 4.10
C HIS A 60 -29.35 0.04 3.71
N THR A 61 -29.76 -1.05 3.11
CA THR A 61 -31.17 -1.27 2.75
C THR A 61 -32.06 -1.33 4.00
N THR A 62 -31.58 -1.95 5.07
CA THR A 62 -32.32 -2.07 6.34
C THR A 62 -32.24 -0.77 7.16
N TYR A 63 -31.09 -0.12 7.19
CA TYR A 63 -30.80 1.08 7.99
C TYR A 63 -30.18 2.21 7.13
N PRO A 64 -30.97 2.89 6.29
CA PRO A 64 -30.44 3.85 5.30
C PRO A 64 -29.72 5.06 5.88
N GLN A 65 -29.94 5.38 7.16
CA GLN A 65 -29.32 6.52 7.85
C GLN A 65 -28.01 6.16 8.56
N GLU A 66 -27.70 4.87 8.67
CA GLU A 66 -26.51 4.41 9.35
C GLU A 66 -25.28 4.48 8.44
N THR A 67 -24.12 4.71 9.07
CA THR A 67 -22.84 4.81 8.36
C THR A 67 -22.24 3.43 8.14
N VAL A 68 -21.95 3.12 6.90
CA VAL A 68 -21.28 1.89 6.45
C VAL A 68 -20.00 2.26 5.76
N ALA A 69 -18.87 1.69 6.17
CA ALA A 69 -17.56 1.98 5.56
C ALA A 69 -16.82 0.69 5.18
N TYR A 70 -16.13 0.76 4.06
CA TYR A 70 -15.15 -0.24 3.60
C TYR A 70 -13.76 0.38 3.64
N GLY A 71 -12.78 -0.33 4.21
CA GLY A 71 -11.38 0.06 4.20
C GLY A 71 -10.52 -1.02 3.53
N GLY A 72 -9.82 -0.64 2.48
CA GLY A 72 -8.96 -1.54 1.69
C GLY A 72 -7.54 -1.02 1.50
N PRO A 73 -6.63 -1.86 0.96
CA PRO A 73 -5.20 -1.56 0.90
C PRO A 73 -4.81 -0.59 -0.22
N LEU A 74 -5.60 -0.51 -1.29
CA LEU A 74 -5.24 0.20 -2.49
C LEU A 74 -6.38 1.11 -2.97
N ARG A 75 -6.02 2.29 -3.48
CA ARG A 75 -6.97 3.20 -4.16
C ARG A 75 -7.78 2.48 -5.24
N MET A 76 -7.12 1.65 -6.05
CA MET A 76 -7.77 0.89 -7.12
C MET A 76 -8.84 -0.05 -6.59
N LEU A 77 -8.57 -0.75 -5.49
CA LEU A 77 -9.54 -1.65 -4.86
C LEU A 77 -10.71 -0.89 -4.23
N ALA A 78 -10.42 0.24 -3.58
CA ALA A 78 -11.46 1.12 -3.05
C ALA A 78 -12.37 1.66 -4.17
N MET A 79 -11.79 2.03 -5.32
CA MET A 79 -12.54 2.47 -6.50
C MET A 79 -13.41 1.35 -7.08
N GLU A 80 -12.89 0.13 -7.20
CA GLU A 80 -13.65 -1.03 -7.68
C GLU A 80 -14.86 -1.32 -6.76
N VAL A 81 -14.66 -1.26 -5.46
CA VAL A 81 -15.74 -1.42 -4.48
C VAL A 81 -16.75 -0.28 -4.57
N TYR A 82 -16.28 0.96 -4.72
CA TYR A 82 -17.14 2.13 -4.94
C TYR A 82 -18.03 1.96 -6.17
N GLU A 83 -17.46 1.64 -7.32
CA GLU A 83 -18.20 1.43 -8.57
C GLU A 83 -19.25 0.32 -8.42
N LYS A 84 -18.90 -0.77 -7.76
CA LYS A 84 -19.82 -1.86 -7.49
C LYS A 84 -20.96 -1.47 -6.56
N LEU A 85 -20.68 -0.68 -5.53
CA LEU A 85 -21.71 -0.18 -4.61
C LEU A 85 -22.61 0.84 -5.30
N VAL A 86 -22.08 1.70 -6.17
CA VAL A 86 -22.86 2.65 -7.00
C VAL A 86 -23.81 1.90 -7.93
N GLU A 87 -23.36 0.83 -8.56
CA GLU A 87 -24.21 -0.03 -9.39
C GLU A 87 -25.40 -0.61 -8.61
N LEU A 88 -25.19 -0.98 -7.34
CA LEU A 88 -26.20 -1.62 -6.50
C LEU A 88 -27.10 -0.65 -5.73
N LEU A 89 -26.58 0.50 -5.31
CA LEU A 89 -27.26 1.44 -4.39
C LEU A 89 -27.53 2.83 -4.99
N GLY A 90 -26.91 3.15 -6.13
CA GLY A 90 -26.98 4.48 -6.75
C GLY A 90 -25.92 5.47 -6.24
N GLU A 91 -25.56 6.44 -7.05
CA GLU A 91 -24.50 7.43 -6.77
C GLU A 91 -24.76 8.28 -5.52
N GLN A 92 -26.01 8.57 -5.21
CA GLN A 92 -26.36 9.43 -4.08
C GLN A 92 -26.09 8.78 -2.72
N SER A 93 -26.10 7.46 -2.66
CA SER A 93 -25.92 6.69 -1.42
C SER A 93 -24.47 6.31 -1.13
N VAL A 94 -23.57 6.45 -2.11
CA VAL A 94 -22.21 5.93 -2.05
C VAL A 94 -21.17 7.03 -2.24
N GLY A 95 -20.13 6.99 -1.43
CA GLY A 95 -18.97 7.87 -1.55
C GLY A 95 -17.66 7.10 -1.63
N LEU A 96 -16.62 7.79 -2.10
CA LEU A 96 -15.24 7.32 -2.14
C LEU A 96 -14.35 8.28 -1.39
N ILE A 97 -13.52 7.76 -0.49
CA ILE A 97 -12.50 8.56 0.20
C ILE A 97 -11.16 7.85 0.12
N THR A 98 -10.21 8.47 -0.57
CA THR A 98 -8.83 8.01 -0.65
C THR A 98 -7.89 9.15 -0.24
N GLY A 99 -6.60 8.89 -0.12
CA GLY A 99 -5.61 9.93 0.17
C GLY A 99 -5.48 11.01 -0.90
N GLU A 100 -6.06 10.81 -2.09
CA GLU A 100 -5.90 11.71 -3.23
C GLU A 100 -7.23 12.21 -3.81
N GLN A 101 -8.34 11.54 -3.47
CA GLN A 101 -9.64 11.81 -4.07
C GLN A 101 -10.79 11.60 -3.09
N GLU A 102 -11.77 12.49 -3.14
CA GLU A 102 -13.05 12.35 -2.45
C GLU A 102 -14.20 12.51 -3.44
N ILE A 103 -15.15 11.59 -3.38
CA ILE A 103 -16.41 11.65 -4.14
C ILE A 103 -17.52 11.43 -3.13
N ASN A 104 -18.44 12.39 -3.00
CA ASN A 104 -19.58 12.33 -2.08
C ASN A 104 -19.20 11.81 -0.66
N PRO A 105 -18.26 12.51 0.04
CA PRO A 105 -17.70 12.03 1.31
C PRO A 105 -18.71 11.96 2.46
N GLU A 106 -19.85 12.64 2.34
CA GLU A 106 -20.94 12.64 3.31
C GLU A 106 -21.96 11.51 3.08
N ALA A 107 -21.74 10.66 2.08
CA ALA A 107 -22.63 9.55 1.78
C ALA A 107 -22.70 8.55 2.95
N PRO A 108 -23.82 7.87 3.16
CA PRO A 108 -23.95 6.88 4.23
C PRO A 108 -23.12 5.62 3.99
N VAL A 109 -22.80 5.28 2.75
CA VAL A 109 -21.97 4.14 2.38
C VAL A 109 -20.66 4.63 1.75
N LEU A 110 -19.54 4.32 2.36
CA LEU A 110 -18.23 4.80 1.95
C LEU A 110 -17.29 3.67 1.58
N ALA A 111 -16.63 3.79 0.43
CA ALA A 111 -15.47 2.98 0.07
C ALA A 111 -14.20 3.82 0.29
N CYS A 112 -13.27 3.30 1.09
CA CYS A 112 -12.08 4.05 1.51
C CYS A 112 -10.81 3.23 1.32
N THR A 113 -9.68 3.92 1.18
CA THR A 113 -8.40 3.32 1.61
C THR A 113 -8.36 3.30 3.14
N ILE A 114 -7.62 2.36 3.69
CA ILE A 114 -7.67 2.08 5.15
C ILE A 114 -7.33 3.32 6.00
N GLU A 115 -6.43 4.17 5.52
CA GLU A 115 -6.01 5.40 6.19
C GLU A 115 -7.13 6.45 6.27
N CYS A 116 -8.11 6.33 5.37
CA CYS A 116 -9.21 7.29 5.24
C CYS A 116 -10.54 6.80 5.83
N VAL A 117 -10.54 5.67 6.49
CA VAL A 117 -11.72 5.13 7.15
C VAL A 117 -12.19 6.08 8.27
N PRO A 118 -13.47 6.48 8.30
CA PRO A 118 -14.02 7.27 9.40
C PRO A 118 -13.82 6.58 10.76
N GLN A 119 -13.55 7.37 11.79
CA GLN A 119 -13.29 6.83 13.13
C GLN A 119 -14.53 6.21 13.80
N GLN A 120 -15.71 6.54 13.35
CA GLN A 120 -16.99 6.10 13.92
C GLN A 120 -17.99 5.73 12.83
N GLY A 121 -18.83 4.75 13.14
CA GLY A 121 -19.91 4.32 12.26
C GLY A 121 -20.66 3.09 12.82
N ASN A 122 -21.48 2.49 11.98
CA ASN A 122 -22.27 1.34 12.36
C ASN A 122 -21.70 0.02 11.84
N LEU A 123 -21.32 -0.04 10.56
CA LEU A 123 -20.70 -1.21 9.96
C LEU A 123 -19.37 -0.85 9.30
N LEU A 124 -18.32 -1.55 9.65
CA LEU A 124 -17.00 -1.41 9.05
C LEU A 124 -16.55 -2.73 8.42
N ILE A 125 -16.13 -2.66 7.16
CA ILE A 125 -15.40 -3.74 6.49
C ILE A 125 -13.92 -3.39 6.49
N VAL A 126 -13.08 -4.28 7.04
CA VAL A 126 -11.62 -4.19 6.98
C VAL A 126 -11.12 -5.27 6.04
N ASP A 127 -10.77 -4.88 4.82
CA ASP A 127 -10.27 -5.81 3.81
C ASP A 127 -8.77 -6.02 3.95
N GLU A 128 -8.30 -7.21 3.52
CA GLU A 128 -6.90 -7.60 3.58
C GLU A 128 -6.30 -7.36 4.98
N CYS A 129 -6.99 -7.81 6.04
CA CYS A 129 -6.65 -7.49 7.43
C CYS A 129 -5.24 -7.99 7.84
N HIS A 130 -4.64 -8.93 7.12
CA HIS A 130 -3.25 -9.36 7.30
C HIS A 130 -2.22 -8.26 6.99
N TRP A 131 -2.60 -7.18 6.29
CA TRP A 131 -1.75 -6.00 6.12
C TRP A 131 -1.44 -5.27 7.42
N SER A 132 -2.14 -5.57 8.51
CA SER A 132 -1.77 -5.11 9.86
C SER A 132 -0.34 -5.50 10.25
N MET A 133 0.26 -6.45 9.53
CA MET A 133 1.62 -6.98 9.71
C MET A 133 2.63 -6.34 8.76
N ASP A 134 2.22 -5.46 7.86
CA ASP A 134 3.12 -4.75 6.95
C ASP A 134 3.98 -3.73 7.70
N ASN A 135 5.29 -3.72 7.44
CA ASN A 135 6.24 -2.88 8.18
C ASN A 135 5.99 -1.37 8.01
N ASP A 136 5.49 -0.95 6.86
CA ASP A 136 5.30 0.47 6.52
C ASP A 136 3.87 0.92 6.80
N ARG A 137 2.87 0.17 6.34
CA ARG A 137 1.46 0.53 6.40
C ARG A 137 0.65 -0.20 7.46
N GLY A 138 1.21 -1.25 8.06
CA GLY A 138 0.49 -2.10 9.03
C GLY A 138 -0.09 -1.33 10.22
N LYS A 139 0.54 -0.23 10.62
CA LYS A 139 0.03 0.69 11.64
C LYS A 139 -1.40 1.17 11.35
N SER A 140 -1.73 1.41 10.09
CA SER A 140 -3.05 1.91 9.70
C SER A 140 -4.15 0.87 9.96
N TRP A 141 -3.92 -0.39 9.59
CA TRP A 141 -4.84 -1.50 9.94
C TRP A 141 -4.94 -1.72 11.44
N THR A 142 -3.80 -1.78 12.12
CA THR A 142 -3.77 -1.99 13.56
C THR A 142 -4.53 -0.88 14.30
N ASN A 143 -4.32 0.38 13.93
CA ASN A 143 -5.02 1.50 14.53
C ASN A 143 -6.53 1.45 14.26
N VAL A 144 -6.97 1.16 13.04
CA VAL A 144 -8.40 1.00 12.72
C VAL A 144 -9.02 -0.14 13.54
N LEU A 145 -8.37 -1.30 13.57
CA LEU A 145 -8.87 -2.47 14.31
C LEU A 145 -8.94 -2.25 15.82
N GLN A 146 -8.08 -1.40 16.39
CA GLN A 146 -8.02 -1.13 17.83
C GLN A 146 -8.75 0.13 18.27
N SER A 147 -8.89 1.13 17.40
CA SER A 147 -9.37 2.47 17.78
C SER A 147 -10.69 2.87 17.14
N ALA A 148 -11.03 2.33 15.97
CA ALA A 148 -12.28 2.70 15.30
C ALA A 148 -13.50 2.22 16.10
N GLU A 149 -14.49 3.09 16.26
CA GLU A 149 -15.71 2.83 17.02
C GLU A 149 -16.85 2.51 16.08
N TYR A 150 -17.04 1.23 15.81
CA TYR A 150 -18.11 0.68 14.99
C TYR A 150 -18.89 -0.38 15.77
N GLU A 151 -20.19 -0.42 15.58
CA GLU A 151 -21.05 -1.44 16.20
C GLU A 151 -20.70 -2.84 15.69
N THR A 152 -20.49 -2.97 14.37
CA THR A 152 -20.10 -4.22 13.73
C THR A 152 -18.82 -4.01 12.90
N ILE A 153 -17.87 -4.92 13.05
CA ILE A 153 -16.64 -4.98 12.24
C ILE A 153 -16.59 -6.34 11.54
N ILE A 154 -16.44 -6.30 10.22
CA ILE A 154 -16.20 -7.48 9.38
C ILE A 154 -14.78 -7.40 8.84
N ALA A 155 -13.92 -8.35 9.21
CA ALA A 155 -12.55 -8.42 8.74
C ALA A 155 -12.36 -9.56 7.74
N LEU A 156 -11.70 -9.28 6.63
CA LEU A 156 -11.42 -10.22 5.55
C LEU A 156 -9.93 -10.48 5.46
N GLY A 157 -9.54 -11.74 5.40
CA GLY A 157 -8.12 -12.10 5.27
C GLY A 157 -7.89 -13.60 5.08
N PRO A 158 -6.62 -14.03 5.06
CA PRO A 158 -6.27 -15.45 5.03
C PRO A 158 -6.55 -16.13 6.38
N ASP A 159 -6.67 -17.47 6.36
CA ASP A 159 -6.96 -18.24 7.58
C ASP A 159 -5.93 -18.04 8.69
N GLU A 160 -4.67 -17.84 8.34
CA GLU A 160 -3.55 -17.71 9.27
C GLU A 160 -3.64 -16.46 10.16
N VAL A 161 -4.42 -15.46 9.76
CA VAL A 161 -4.57 -14.22 10.52
C VAL A 161 -5.54 -14.34 11.71
N GLU A 162 -6.28 -15.43 11.81
CA GLU A 162 -7.33 -15.61 12.83
C GLU A 162 -6.89 -15.33 14.25
N PRO A 163 -5.76 -15.88 14.76
CA PRO A 163 -5.31 -15.60 16.11
C PRO A 163 -5.00 -14.12 16.36
N HIS A 164 -4.44 -13.45 15.36
CA HIS A 164 -4.09 -12.03 15.41
C HIS A 164 -5.35 -11.15 15.47
N MET A 165 -6.34 -11.46 14.65
CA MET A 165 -7.61 -10.72 14.63
C MET A 165 -8.40 -10.92 15.92
N LYS A 166 -8.47 -12.15 16.43
CA LYS A 166 -9.09 -12.44 17.74
C LYS A 166 -8.39 -11.72 18.88
N TYR A 167 -7.08 -11.56 18.80
CA TYR A 167 -6.32 -10.80 19.78
C TYR A 167 -6.58 -9.28 19.69
N LEU A 168 -6.49 -8.69 18.50
CA LEU A 168 -6.72 -7.26 18.29
C LEU A 168 -8.15 -6.83 18.62
N LEU A 169 -9.11 -7.68 18.36
CA LEU A 169 -10.55 -7.41 18.53
C LEU A 169 -11.15 -8.08 19.78
N ALA A 170 -10.31 -8.50 20.74
CA ALA A 170 -10.74 -9.24 21.92
C ALA A 170 -11.65 -8.47 22.89
N ASP A 171 -11.79 -7.16 22.71
CA ASP A 171 -12.75 -6.33 23.45
C ASP A 171 -14.17 -6.41 22.88
N ALA A 172 -14.37 -6.98 21.71
CA ALA A 172 -15.70 -7.19 21.14
C ALA A 172 -16.57 -8.10 22.02
N TYR A 173 -17.88 -7.80 22.11
CA TYR A 173 -18.80 -8.64 22.87
C TYR A 173 -19.03 -10.00 22.25
N HIS A 174 -19.00 -10.09 20.91
CA HIS A 174 -19.14 -11.33 20.18
C HIS A 174 -18.24 -11.37 18.95
N ILE A 175 -17.54 -12.50 18.78
CA ILE A 175 -16.70 -12.75 17.59
C ILE A 175 -17.10 -14.07 16.99
N GLU A 176 -17.45 -14.06 15.70
CA GLU A 176 -17.66 -15.26 14.91
C GLU A 176 -16.69 -15.35 13.75
N THR A 177 -16.37 -16.56 13.33
CA THR A 177 -15.43 -16.82 12.24
C THR A 177 -16.08 -17.72 11.20
N HIS A 178 -16.00 -17.32 9.94
CA HIS A 178 -16.41 -18.11 8.78
C HIS A 178 -15.17 -18.41 7.93
N HIS A 179 -14.91 -19.69 7.71
CA HIS A 179 -13.83 -20.15 6.83
C HIS A 179 -14.39 -20.41 5.44
N HIS A 180 -13.72 -19.84 4.46
CA HIS A 180 -14.07 -19.97 3.06
C HIS A 180 -13.06 -20.84 2.32
N THR A 181 -13.55 -21.54 1.31
CA THR A 181 -12.72 -22.35 0.40
C THR A 181 -12.62 -21.67 -0.95
N ARG A 182 -11.55 -21.96 -1.66
CA ARG A 182 -11.32 -21.43 -2.99
C ARG A 182 -12.44 -21.88 -3.96
N LEU A 183 -12.97 -20.93 -4.75
CA LEU A 183 -14.07 -21.18 -5.70
C LEU A 183 -13.62 -21.86 -7.00
N VAL A 184 -12.37 -21.62 -7.40
CA VAL A 184 -11.78 -22.19 -8.62
C VAL A 184 -10.56 -23.02 -8.25
N PRO A 185 -10.45 -24.28 -8.72
CA PRO A 185 -9.29 -25.11 -8.47
C PRO A 185 -7.99 -24.46 -8.96
N LEU A 186 -6.91 -24.68 -8.23
CA LEU A 186 -5.56 -24.23 -8.56
C LEU A 186 -4.62 -25.43 -8.56
N GLU A 187 -3.82 -25.56 -9.60
CA GLU A 187 -2.85 -26.66 -9.71
C GLU A 187 -1.50 -26.17 -10.23
N THR A 188 -0.44 -26.84 -9.77
CA THR A 188 0.87 -26.72 -10.38
C THR A 188 0.89 -27.54 -11.68
N MET A 189 1.29 -26.94 -12.80
CA MET A 189 1.49 -27.67 -14.04
C MET A 189 2.72 -28.57 -13.91
N LEU A 190 2.55 -29.85 -14.21
CA LEU A 190 3.61 -30.84 -14.16
C LEU A 190 3.92 -31.36 -15.56
N ASN A 191 5.21 -31.59 -15.85
CA ASN A 191 5.64 -32.27 -17.05
C ASN A 191 5.52 -33.79 -16.90
N LYS A 192 5.87 -34.53 -17.95
CA LYS A 192 5.81 -36.01 -17.97
C LYS A 192 6.67 -36.69 -16.90
N GLN A 193 7.71 -36.01 -16.40
CA GLN A 193 8.59 -36.50 -15.32
C GLN A 193 8.12 -36.07 -13.92
N ASN A 194 6.93 -35.50 -13.80
CA ASN A 194 6.36 -35.00 -12.56
C ASN A 194 7.13 -33.81 -11.93
N ASN A 195 7.89 -33.08 -12.73
CA ASN A 195 8.51 -31.80 -12.38
C ASN A 195 7.62 -30.64 -12.77
N ILE A 196 7.82 -29.45 -12.19
CA ILE A 196 7.08 -28.26 -12.61
C ILE A 196 7.34 -27.97 -14.07
N GLN A 197 6.26 -27.70 -14.81
CA GLN A 197 6.34 -27.31 -16.22
C GLN A 197 7.11 -26.00 -16.34
N ARG A 198 8.08 -25.97 -17.27
CA ARG A 198 8.86 -24.78 -17.59
C ARG A 198 8.50 -24.31 -19.00
N PHE A 199 8.21 -23.00 -19.10
CA PHE A 199 8.01 -22.33 -20.37
C PHE A 199 9.23 -21.51 -20.71
N ASP A 200 9.54 -21.43 -21.98
CA ASP A 200 10.52 -20.49 -22.50
C ASP A 200 9.83 -19.22 -23.01
N ILE A 201 10.59 -18.16 -23.19
CA ILE A 201 10.08 -16.86 -23.69
C ILE A 201 9.29 -17.02 -25.00
N HIS A 202 9.63 -18.01 -25.82
CA HIS A 202 8.98 -18.26 -27.12
C HIS A 202 7.59 -18.88 -27.04
N ASN A 203 7.23 -19.51 -25.94
CA ASN A 203 6.02 -20.32 -25.83
C ASN A 203 5.15 -20.00 -24.63
N VAL A 204 5.23 -18.76 -24.13
CA VAL A 204 4.32 -18.28 -23.09
C VAL A 204 2.88 -18.32 -23.62
N PRO A 205 1.96 -19.03 -22.95
CA PRO A 205 0.58 -19.12 -23.42
C PRO A 205 -0.19 -17.81 -23.23
N PRO A 206 -1.20 -17.54 -24.07
CA PRO A 206 -2.13 -16.43 -23.85
C PRO A 206 -2.86 -16.53 -22.52
N LYS A 207 -3.44 -15.44 -22.04
CA LYS A 207 -4.11 -15.31 -20.74
C LYS A 207 -3.21 -15.64 -19.55
N SER A 208 -1.91 -15.36 -19.71
CA SER A 208 -0.89 -15.56 -18.69
C SER A 208 -0.50 -14.27 -17.99
N ALA A 209 -0.17 -14.40 -16.70
CA ALA A 209 0.61 -13.42 -15.96
C ALA A 209 2.00 -13.97 -15.68
N VAL A 210 3.03 -13.19 -15.94
CA VAL A 210 4.44 -13.49 -15.66
C VAL A 210 4.90 -12.63 -14.50
N ILE A 211 5.48 -13.24 -13.48
CA ILE A 211 5.86 -12.57 -12.23
C ILE A 211 7.36 -12.36 -12.16
N ALA A 212 7.76 -11.09 -12.00
CA ALA A 212 9.13 -10.67 -11.69
C ALA A 212 9.09 -9.57 -10.62
N PHE A 213 10.22 -9.31 -9.92
CA PHE A 213 10.20 -8.46 -8.70
C PHE A 213 10.89 -7.11 -8.86
N SER A 214 11.20 -6.69 -10.07
CA SER A 214 11.66 -5.33 -10.34
C SER A 214 11.00 -4.75 -11.58
N LYS A 215 10.80 -3.44 -11.62
CA LYS A 215 10.35 -2.72 -12.83
C LYS A 215 11.22 -3.09 -14.03
N LYS A 216 12.52 -3.15 -13.83
CA LYS A 216 13.53 -3.49 -14.83
C LYS A 216 13.31 -4.88 -15.44
N SER A 217 13.15 -5.89 -14.59
CA SER A 217 12.86 -7.27 -15.02
C SER A 217 11.51 -7.35 -15.74
N VAL A 218 10.49 -6.66 -15.26
CA VAL A 218 9.16 -6.61 -15.88
C VAL A 218 9.23 -6.03 -17.29
N LEU A 219 9.90 -4.89 -17.46
CA LEU A 219 10.02 -4.24 -18.77
C LEU A 219 10.84 -5.09 -19.77
N ALA A 220 11.97 -5.66 -19.31
CA ALA A 220 12.80 -6.53 -20.13
C ALA A 220 12.04 -7.78 -20.59
N LEU A 221 11.35 -8.47 -19.68
CA LEU A 221 10.53 -9.64 -20.01
C LEU A 221 9.38 -9.30 -20.93
N SER A 222 8.70 -8.17 -20.71
CA SER A 222 7.59 -7.73 -21.57
C SER A 222 8.06 -7.53 -23.02
N HIS A 223 9.20 -6.89 -23.20
CA HIS A 223 9.81 -6.68 -24.51
C HIS A 223 10.19 -8.01 -25.17
N ASP A 224 10.95 -8.85 -24.45
CA ASP A 224 11.45 -10.11 -24.99
C ASP A 224 10.31 -11.09 -25.34
N ILE A 225 9.29 -11.18 -24.51
CA ILE A 225 8.12 -12.04 -24.77
C ILE A 225 7.35 -11.53 -25.99
N ALA A 226 7.10 -10.21 -26.09
CA ALA A 226 6.41 -9.62 -27.22
C ALA A 226 7.17 -9.84 -28.55
N GLU A 227 8.49 -9.63 -28.54
CA GLU A 227 9.36 -9.85 -29.70
C GLU A 227 9.38 -11.32 -30.15
N LYS A 228 9.45 -12.25 -29.21
CA LYS A 228 9.61 -13.69 -29.50
C LYS A 228 8.30 -14.41 -29.79
N THR A 229 7.19 -13.98 -29.23
CA THR A 229 5.88 -14.61 -29.41
C THR A 229 5.00 -13.91 -30.44
N GLY A 230 5.23 -12.62 -30.71
CA GLY A 230 4.32 -11.78 -31.49
C GLY A 230 2.98 -11.48 -30.79
N LEU A 231 2.82 -11.88 -29.51
CA LEU A 231 1.62 -11.61 -28.73
C LEU A 231 1.63 -10.19 -28.15
N ARG A 232 0.44 -9.70 -27.80
CA ARG A 232 0.26 -8.39 -27.17
C ARG A 232 0.58 -8.51 -25.68
N VAL A 233 1.66 -7.86 -25.25
CA VAL A 233 2.18 -7.94 -23.89
C VAL A 233 2.12 -6.57 -23.24
N ALA A 234 1.63 -6.49 -22.01
CA ALA A 234 1.65 -5.29 -21.18
C ALA A 234 2.44 -5.51 -19.90
N SER A 235 2.99 -4.41 -19.38
CA SER A 235 3.68 -4.37 -18.10
C SER A 235 2.76 -3.80 -17.03
N LEU A 236 2.85 -4.33 -15.80
CA LEU A 236 2.06 -3.89 -14.64
C LEU A 236 2.95 -3.85 -13.39
N TYR A 237 3.21 -2.66 -12.84
CA TYR A 237 4.07 -2.47 -11.69
C TYR A 237 3.63 -1.28 -10.82
N GLY A 238 4.07 -1.23 -9.57
CA GLY A 238 3.55 -0.32 -8.55
C GLY A 238 3.73 1.18 -8.84
N LYS A 239 4.80 1.57 -9.57
CA LYS A 239 5.09 2.98 -9.89
C LYS A 239 4.24 3.56 -11.04
N MET A 240 3.48 2.71 -11.73
CA MET A 240 2.57 3.20 -12.78
C MET A 240 1.46 4.05 -12.19
N PRO A 241 0.98 5.09 -12.92
CA PRO A 241 -0.27 5.77 -12.59
C PRO A 241 -1.42 4.78 -12.43
N VAL A 242 -2.30 5.03 -11.47
CA VAL A 242 -3.41 4.09 -11.16
C VAL A 242 -4.29 3.85 -12.37
N ASP A 243 -4.63 4.91 -13.12
CA ASP A 243 -5.48 4.77 -14.30
C ASP A 243 -4.78 4.02 -15.45
N ALA A 244 -3.46 4.17 -15.59
CA ALA A 244 -2.68 3.36 -16.52
C ALA A 244 -2.73 1.87 -16.14
N ARG A 245 -2.67 1.53 -14.86
CA ARG A 245 -2.88 0.16 -14.38
C ARG A 245 -4.29 -0.34 -14.66
N ASN A 246 -5.31 0.48 -14.40
CA ASN A 246 -6.71 0.16 -14.68
C ASN A 246 -6.93 -0.10 -16.17
N THR A 247 -6.30 0.68 -17.04
CA THR A 247 -6.34 0.48 -18.49
C THR A 247 -5.77 -0.89 -18.88
N VAL A 248 -4.62 -1.27 -18.34
CA VAL A 248 -4.02 -2.60 -18.58
C VAL A 248 -4.95 -3.72 -18.10
N VAL A 249 -5.52 -3.57 -16.91
CA VAL A 249 -6.46 -4.56 -16.35
C VAL A 249 -7.69 -4.72 -17.24
N ALA A 250 -8.29 -3.62 -17.69
CA ALA A 250 -9.46 -3.64 -18.58
C ALA A 250 -9.13 -4.28 -19.94
N GLN A 251 -8.03 -3.91 -20.57
CA GLN A 251 -7.59 -4.47 -21.84
C GLN A 251 -7.27 -5.97 -21.75
N PHE A 252 -6.68 -6.42 -20.65
CA PHE A 252 -6.44 -7.84 -20.43
C PHE A 252 -7.76 -8.60 -20.24
N ALA A 253 -8.71 -8.04 -19.49
CA ALA A 253 -10.02 -8.63 -19.27
C ALA A 253 -10.85 -8.74 -20.57
N GLN A 254 -10.71 -7.77 -21.47
CA GLN A 254 -11.39 -7.73 -22.79
C GLN A 254 -10.71 -8.60 -23.86
N GLY A 255 -9.50 -9.09 -23.59
CA GLY A 255 -8.73 -9.87 -24.53
C GLY A 255 -7.90 -9.04 -25.53
N ASP A 256 -7.77 -7.73 -25.31
CA ASP A 256 -6.92 -6.85 -26.12
C ASP A 256 -5.43 -7.01 -25.79
N ILE A 257 -5.12 -7.53 -24.62
CA ILE A 257 -3.79 -7.94 -24.17
C ILE A 257 -3.80 -9.43 -23.88
N ASP A 258 -2.79 -10.15 -24.36
CA ASP A 258 -2.67 -11.60 -24.25
C ASP A 258 -1.87 -12.02 -23.01
N ILE A 259 -0.85 -11.24 -22.63
CA ILE A 259 0.07 -11.53 -21.54
C ILE A 259 0.32 -10.25 -20.75
N VAL A 260 0.27 -10.38 -19.42
CA VAL A 260 0.70 -9.32 -18.49
C VAL A 260 1.97 -9.77 -17.78
N VAL A 261 3.02 -8.95 -17.82
CA VAL A 261 4.21 -9.11 -16.99
C VAL A 261 4.11 -8.14 -15.83
N CYS A 262 4.15 -8.64 -14.61
CA CYS A 262 3.84 -7.84 -13.43
C CYS A 262 4.78 -8.13 -12.25
N THR A 263 4.85 -7.16 -11.34
CA THR A 263 5.47 -7.34 -10.03
C THR A 263 4.48 -8.01 -9.06
N ASP A 264 4.87 -8.16 -7.81
CA ASP A 264 4.00 -8.63 -6.73
C ASP A 264 2.77 -7.74 -6.47
N VAL A 265 2.65 -6.60 -7.14
CA VAL A 265 1.44 -5.75 -7.14
C VAL A 265 0.16 -6.55 -7.43
N ILE A 266 0.28 -7.63 -8.22
CA ILE A 266 -0.84 -8.53 -8.50
C ILE A 266 -1.36 -9.24 -7.24
N GLY A 267 -0.50 -9.51 -6.27
CA GLY A 267 -0.88 -10.10 -4.97
C GLY A 267 -1.76 -9.18 -4.11
N HIS A 268 -1.79 -7.89 -4.42
CA HIS A 268 -2.42 -6.86 -3.60
C HIS A 268 -3.85 -6.48 -4.03
N GLY A 269 -4.61 -7.41 -4.58
CA GLY A 269 -6.03 -7.19 -4.84
C GLY A 269 -6.40 -6.84 -6.29
N ILE A 270 -5.44 -6.79 -7.21
CA ILE A 270 -5.73 -6.59 -8.63
C ILE A 270 -6.49 -7.78 -9.19
N ASN A 271 -7.65 -7.51 -9.78
CA ASN A 271 -8.54 -8.53 -10.28
C ASN A 271 -8.33 -8.79 -11.78
N LEU A 272 -7.44 -9.73 -12.12
CA LEU A 272 -7.13 -10.12 -13.50
C LEU A 272 -7.68 -11.53 -13.79
N PRO A 273 -8.30 -11.78 -14.96
CA PRO A 273 -8.76 -13.11 -15.37
C PRO A 273 -7.60 -13.96 -15.91
N ILE A 274 -6.69 -14.34 -15.02
CA ILE A 274 -5.49 -15.12 -15.33
C ILE A 274 -5.84 -16.61 -15.37
N GLU A 275 -5.46 -17.30 -16.45
CA GLU A 275 -5.52 -18.77 -16.52
C GLU A 275 -4.22 -19.40 -16.03
N THR A 276 -3.08 -18.89 -16.48
CA THR A 276 -1.75 -19.41 -16.17
C THR A 276 -0.87 -18.33 -15.55
N LEU A 277 -0.33 -18.61 -14.38
CA LEU A 277 0.63 -17.75 -13.72
C LEU A 277 2.02 -18.38 -13.77
N LEU A 278 2.98 -17.62 -14.30
CA LEU A 278 4.35 -18.07 -14.48
C LEU A 278 5.29 -17.28 -13.58
N PHE A 279 5.96 -17.96 -12.67
CA PHE A 279 7.04 -17.34 -11.90
C PHE A 279 8.31 -17.29 -12.73
N ALA A 280 8.81 -16.09 -12.99
CA ALA A 280 10.14 -15.86 -13.56
C ALA A 280 11.23 -15.76 -12.48
N GLU A 281 10.84 -15.42 -11.26
CA GLU A 281 11.69 -15.26 -10.08
C GLU A 281 10.93 -15.73 -8.83
N THR A 282 11.65 -16.26 -7.83
CA THR A 282 11.12 -16.51 -6.48
C THR A 282 11.81 -15.66 -5.42
N GLU A 283 12.85 -14.91 -5.80
CA GLU A 283 13.58 -13.97 -4.93
C GLU A 283 13.18 -12.52 -5.21
N LYS A 284 12.99 -11.77 -4.15
CA LYS A 284 12.80 -10.31 -4.23
C LYS A 284 13.79 -9.57 -3.32
N TYR A 285 14.03 -8.30 -3.65
CA TYR A 285 14.72 -7.35 -2.79
C TYR A 285 13.69 -6.66 -1.89
N ASP A 286 13.86 -6.74 -0.58
CA ASP A 286 12.91 -6.21 0.41
C ASP A 286 13.29 -4.82 0.96
N GLY A 287 14.22 -4.14 0.30
CA GLY A 287 14.80 -2.86 0.74
C GLY A 287 16.14 -3.01 1.47
N HIS A 288 16.47 -4.19 1.96
CA HIS A 288 17.70 -4.47 2.69
C HIS A 288 18.49 -5.65 2.10
N THR A 289 17.83 -6.77 1.84
CA THR A 289 18.45 -8.00 1.34
C THR A 289 17.63 -8.64 0.22
N ARG A 290 18.29 -9.45 -0.59
CA ARG A 290 17.60 -10.40 -1.48
C ARG A 290 17.19 -11.63 -0.66
N ARG A 291 15.91 -11.96 -0.75
CA ARG A 291 15.35 -13.14 -0.10
C ARG A 291 14.29 -13.81 -0.97
N ASN A 292 14.07 -15.09 -0.73
CA ASN A 292 12.92 -15.77 -1.31
C ASN A 292 11.62 -15.19 -0.76
N LEU A 293 10.56 -15.24 -1.57
CA LEU A 293 9.20 -15.00 -1.09
C LEU A 293 8.90 -15.97 0.05
N LYS A 294 8.26 -15.48 1.09
CA LYS A 294 7.63 -16.34 2.09
C LYS A 294 6.49 -17.11 1.46
N VAL A 295 6.17 -18.28 2.01
CA VAL A 295 5.13 -19.14 1.42
C VAL A 295 3.79 -18.43 1.30
N TRP A 296 3.38 -17.66 2.30
CA TRP A 296 2.13 -16.91 2.25
C TRP A 296 2.15 -15.78 1.18
N GLU A 297 3.28 -15.10 0.96
CA GLU A 297 3.43 -14.09 -0.10
C GLU A 297 3.26 -14.75 -1.48
N GLY A 298 3.94 -15.88 -1.70
CA GLY A 298 3.81 -16.66 -2.91
C GLY A 298 2.40 -17.22 -3.13
N ALA A 299 1.74 -17.65 -2.06
CA ALA A 299 0.36 -18.12 -2.10
C ALA A 299 -0.63 -17.03 -2.51
N GLN A 300 -0.46 -15.80 -2.02
CA GLN A 300 -1.28 -14.65 -2.43
C GLN A 300 -1.13 -14.33 -3.92
N ILE A 301 0.08 -14.48 -4.45
CA ILE A 301 0.35 -14.30 -5.88
C ILE A 301 -0.22 -15.47 -6.70
N ALA A 302 0.15 -16.70 -6.37
CA ALA A 302 -0.31 -17.92 -7.06
C ALA A 302 -1.84 -18.02 -7.07
N GLY A 303 -2.47 -17.63 -5.98
CA GLY A 303 -3.92 -17.64 -5.82
C GLY A 303 -4.67 -16.74 -6.80
N ARG A 304 -4.00 -15.83 -7.50
CA ARG A 304 -4.60 -14.98 -8.55
C ARG A 304 -4.90 -15.74 -9.84
N ALA A 305 -4.28 -16.89 -10.06
CA ALA A 305 -4.62 -17.74 -11.21
C ALA A 305 -5.97 -18.43 -11.00
N GLY A 306 -6.79 -18.50 -12.05
CA GLY A 306 -8.13 -19.08 -12.02
C GLY A 306 -9.16 -18.14 -11.44
N ARG A 307 -10.07 -17.63 -12.28
CA ARG A 307 -11.13 -16.72 -11.86
C ARG A 307 -12.49 -17.38 -12.01
N TYR A 308 -13.30 -17.29 -10.95
CA TYR A 308 -14.67 -17.83 -10.95
C TYR A 308 -15.50 -17.25 -12.10
N GLY A 309 -16.14 -18.14 -12.85
CA GLY A 309 -16.98 -17.80 -14.00
C GLY A 309 -16.22 -17.54 -15.31
N LEU A 310 -14.88 -17.49 -15.30
CA LEU A 310 -14.06 -17.18 -16.49
C LEU A 310 -13.06 -18.29 -16.84
N SER A 311 -12.63 -19.09 -15.87
CA SER A 311 -11.73 -20.22 -16.08
C SER A 311 -12.15 -21.42 -15.24
N GLU A 312 -11.99 -22.63 -15.79
CA GLU A 312 -12.32 -23.88 -15.07
C GLU A 312 -11.34 -24.15 -13.93
N LYS A 313 -10.05 -23.83 -14.15
CA LYS A 313 -9.00 -23.95 -13.15
C LYS A 313 -7.87 -22.97 -13.42
N GLY A 314 -7.16 -22.60 -12.36
CA GLY A 314 -5.91 -21.84 -12.41
C GLY A 314 -4.72 -22.77 -12.50
N LYS A 315 -3.69 -22.36 -13.23
CA LYS A 315 -2.45 -23.11 -13.44
C LYS A 315 -1.26 -22.27 -13.04
N VAL A 316 -0.29 -22.88 -12.37
CA VAL A 316 0.97 -22.24 -11.95
C VAL A 316 2.12 -23.03 -12.54
N ALA A 317 3.06 -22.34 -13.17
CA ALA A 317 4.26 -22.91 -13.76
C ALA A 317 5.45 -21.94 -13.65
N VAL A 318 6.55 -22.25 -14.30
CA VAL A 318 7.80 -21.51 -14.31
C VAL A 318 8.08 -20.96 -15.68
N LEU A 319 8.56 -19.71 -15.77
CA LEU A 319 9.19 -19.17 -16.94
C LEU A 319 10.71 -19.26 -16.79
N ASN A 320 11.39 -19.94 -17.71
CA ASN A 320 12.84 -19.95 -17.76
C ASN A 320 13.36 -18.57 -18.18
N THR A 321 14.21 -17.99 -17.34
CA THR A 321 14.93 -16.76 -17.66
C THR A 321 16.42 -16.97 -17.43
N LYS A 322 17.25 -16.20 -18.13
CA LYS A 322 18.70 -16.28 -17.96
C LYS A 322 19.21 -15.69 -16.64
N TRP A 323 18.38 -14.88 -15.96
CA TRP A 323 18.76 -14.10 -14.79
C TRP A 323 17.89 -14.32 -13.55
N GLY A 324 16.74 -14.96 -13.69
CA GLY A 324 15.83 -15.17 -12.57
C GLY A 324 16.27 -16.34 -11.69
N THR A 325 16.25 -16.14 -10.38
CA THR A 325 16.46 -17.21 -9.42
C THR A 325 15.15 -17.84 -9.03
N ILE A 326 14.98 -19.13 -9.34
CA ILE A 326 13.76 -19.89 -9.09
C ILE A 326 14.05 -21.10 -8.22
N LYS A 327 13.30 -21.19 -7.11
CA LYS A 327 13.29 -22.36 -6.24
C LYS A 327 11.98 -23.12 -6.42
N GLU A 328 11.99 -24.18 -7.21
CA GLU A 328 10.78 -24.94 -7.59
C GLU A 328 10.00 -25.52 -6.41
N SER A 329 10.70 -25.96 -5.35
CA SER A 329 10.06 -26.47 -4.13
C SER A 329 9.12 -25.43 -3.51
N LEU A 330 9.52 -24.15 -3.52
CA LEU A 330 8.70 -23.08 -2.99
C LEU A 330 7.43 -22.86 -3.82
N ILE A 331 7.50 -22.98 -5.15
CA ILE A 331 6.31 -22.81 -6.02
C ILE A 331 5.25 -23.86 -5.70
N LYS A 332 5.65 -25.11 -5.45
CA LYS A 332 4.73 -26.16 -4.99
C LYS A 332 4.08 -25.80 -3.65
N GLU A 333 4.87 -25.31 -2.71
CA GLU A 333 4.37 -24.84 -1.40
C GLU A 333 3.41 -23.67 -1.54
N TYR A 334 3.67 -22.72 -2.47
CA TYR A 334 2.78 -21.59 -2.74
C TYR A 334 1.38 -22.06 -3.20
N VAL A 335 1.34 -23.02 -4.11
CA VAL A 335 0.08 -23.58 -4.60
C VAL A 335 -0.62 -24.39 -3.49
N GLN A 336 0.10 -25.19 -2.72
CA GLN A 336 -0.47 -25.93 -1.59
C GLN A 336 -1.05 -25.00 -0.52
N ALA A 337 -0.37 -23.91 -0.21
CA ALA A 337 -0.88 -22.89 0.71
C ALA A 337 -2.11 -22.15 0.13
N ALA A 338 -2.04 -21.76 -1.15
CA ALA A 338 -3.15 -21.07 -1.83
C ALA A 338 -4.42 -21.92 -1.95
N THR A 339 -4.30 -23.24 -1.90
CA THR A 339 -5.42 -24.20 -1.93
C THR A 339 -5.84 -24.70 -0.55
N GLY A 340 -5.17 -24.25 0.51
CA GLY A 340 -5.46 -24.68 1.87
C GLY A 340 -4.94 -26.09 2.24
N GLN A 341 -4.14 -26.72 1.38
CA GLN A 341 -3.54 -28.04 1.65
C GLN A 341 -2.48 -28.00 2.76
N ILE A 342 -1.76 -26.88 2.87
CA ILE A 342 -0.86 -26.59 3.99
C ILE A 342 -1.25 -25.26 4.61
N GLN A 343 -1.10 -25.17 5.94
CA GLN A 343 -1.19 -23.89 6.63
C GLN A 343 0.19 -23.24 6.68
N THR A 344 0.23 -21.96 6.31
CA THR A 344 1.43 -21.17 6.47
C THR A 344 1.40 -20.47 7.81
N GLU A 345 2.51 -20.50 8.53
CA GLU A 345 2.63 -19.66 9.70
C GLU A 345 2.94 -18.23 9.26
N LEU A 346 2.05 -17.29 9.55
CA LEU A 346 2.38 -15.86 9.57
C LEU A 346 3.31 -15.52 10.74
N GLY A 347 3.88 -16.51 11.40
CA GLY A 347 4.53 -16.46 12.70
C GLY A 347 5.73 -15.52 12.85
N TYR A 348 6.22 -14.95 11.75
CA TYR A 348 7.23 -13.88 11.79
C TYR A 348 6.65 -12.51 11.55
N MET A 349 5.38 -12.42 11.18
CA MET A 349 4.71 -11.16 10.92
C MET A 349 3.75 -10.88 12.08
N LYS A 350 4.00 -9.79 12.76
CA LYS A 350 3.22 -9.34 13.90
C LYS A 350 2.52 -8.03 13.54
N CYS A 351 1.33 -7.84 14.06
CA CYS A 351 0.61 -6.58 13.88
C CYS A 351 1.44 -5.42 14.41
N ILE A 352 1.50 -4.34 13.65
CA ILE A 352 2.40 -3.22 13.94
C ILE A 352 1.74 -2.25 14.91
N ALA A 353 2.26 -2.20 16.13
CA ALA A 353 1.89 -1.18 17.11
C ALA A 353 2.60 0.15 16.80
N TYR A 354 1.83 1.23 16.81
CA TYR A 354 2.28 2.59 16.56
C TYR A 354 1.49 3.56 17.42
N PRO A 355 2.11 4.59 18.03
CA PRO A 355 1.39 5.50 18.91
C PRO A 355 0.40 6.38 18.14
N THR A 356 -0.71 6.71 18.78
CA THR A 356 -1.55 7.84 18.36
C THR A 356 -1.04 9.12 19.00
N LEU A 357 -1.41 10.28 18.43
CA LEU A 357 -1.05 11.56 19.03
C LEU A 357 -1.62 11.68 20.46
N THR A 358 -2.83 11.19 20.69
CA THR A 358 -3.46 11.16 22.01
C THR A 358 -2.64 10.35 23.03
N GLN A 359 -2.07 9.21 22.62
CA GLN A 359 -1.21 8.40 23.49
C GLN A 359 0.10 9.09 23.88
N LEU A 360 0.55 10.05 23.09
CA LEU A 360 1.75 10.86 23.37
C LEU A 360 1.48 12.11 24.22
N GLY A 361 0.22 12.47 24.44
CA GLY A 361 -0.17 13.67 25.17
C GLY A 361 -1.05 14.63 24.37
N GLY A 362 -1.39 14.27 23.14
CA GLY A 362 -2.29 15.04 22.29
C GLY A 362 -1.72 16.37 21.82
N GLU A 363 -2.60 17.32 21.56
CA GLU A 363 -2.25 18.66 21.08
C GLU A 363 -1.61 19.56 22.15
N THR A 364 -1.59 19.10 23.40
CA THR A 364 -0.99 19.84 24.53
C THR A 364 0.53 19.83 24.52
N ILE A 365 1.15 18.93 23.76
CA ILE A 365 2.60 18.85 23.61
C ILE A 365 3.08 19.77 22.48
N HIS A 366 4.35 20.20 22.56
CA HIS A 366 4.97 20.94 21.46
C HIS A 366 5.50 19.99 20.38
N MET A 367 5.52 20.45 19.12
CA MET A 367 6.04 19.65 18.01
C MET A 367 7.47 19.13 18.28
N LYS A 368 8.32 19.93 18.92
CA LYS A 368 9.70 19.56 19.26
C LYS A 368 9.81 18.34 20.19
N ASP A 369 8.75 18.03 20.94
CA ASP A 369 8.72 16.92 21.89
C ASP A 369 8.33 15.59 21.26
N ILE A 370 7.75 15.61 20.07
CA ILE A 370 7.22 14.41 19.39
C ILE A 370 8.24 13.28 19.28
N PRO A 371 9.49 13.48 18.81
CA PRO A 371 10.45 12.38 18.70
C PRO A 371 10.79 11.76 20.05
N HIS A 372 10.95 12.57 21.09
CA HIS A 372 11.27 12.08 22.43
C HIS A 372 10.13 11.24 22.99
N LEU A 373 8.89 11.72 22.88
CA LEU A 373 7.71 11.03 23.38
C LEU A 373 7.42 9.75 22.57
N MET A 374 7.65 9.75 21.26
CA MET A 374 7.56 8.54 20.43
C MET A 374 8.57 7.48 20.88
N ASN A 375 9.81 7.86 21.12
CA ASN A 375 10.83 6.93 21.61
C ASN A 375 10.50 6.43 23.03
N HIS A 376 9.97 7.29 23.88
CA HIS A 376 9.53 6.91 25.22
C HIS A 376 8.36 5.93 25.17
N TRP A 377 7.36 6.18 24.33
CA TRP A 377 6.26 5.25 24.08
C TRP A 377 6.78 3.90 23.58
N LYS A 378 7.71 3.91 22.60
CA LYS A 378 8.34 2.70 22.09
C LYS A 378 8.99 1.86 23.21
N ASN A 379 9.75 2.52 24.09
CA ASN A 379 10.41 1.84 25.22
C ASN A 379 9.39 1.25 26.19
N LYS A 380 8.38 2.02 26.58
CA LYS A 380 7.28 1.53 27.44
C LYS A 380 6.52 0.36 26.80
N MET A 381 6.27 0.42 25.50
CA MET A 381 5.61 -0.67 24.77
C MET A 381 6.48 -1.94 24.73
N GLN A 382 7.79 -1.78 24.56
CA GLN A 382 8.73 -2.90 24.63
C GLN A 382 8.77 -3.54 26.02
N GLU A 383 8.80 -2.74 27.07
CA GLU A 383 8.71 -3.21 28.46
C GLU A 383 7.40 -3.95 28.71
N TYR A 384 6.27 -3.39 28.25
CA TYR A 384 4.96 -4.02 28.36
C TYR A 384 4.92 -5.38 27.65
N LEU A 385 5.50 -5.49 26.46
CA LEU A 385 5.64 -6.76 25.74
C LEU A 385 6.58 -7.75 26.43
N GLN A 386 7.58 -7.26 27.20
CA GLN A 386 8.42 -8.13 28.01
C GLN A 386 7.68 -8.73 29.20
N GLN A 387 6.81 -7.94 29.81
CA GLN A 387 5.99 -8.36 30.95
C GLN A 387 4.79 -9.22 30.55
N ASN A 388 4.37 -9.12 29.29
CA ASN A 388 3.23 -9.87 28.72
C ASN A 388 3.70 -10.71 27.51
N PRO A 389 4.43 -11.81 27.74
CA PRO A 389 5.08 -12.57 26.69
C PRO A 389 4.11 -13.19 25.66
N GLU A 390 2.85 -13.43 26.04
CA GLU A 390 1.79 -13.91 25.15
C GLU A 390 1.49 -12.89 24.03
N MET A 391 1.66 -11.61 24.29
CA MET A 391 1.44 -10.57 23.28
C MET A 391 2.54 -10.53 22.23
N ARG A 392 3.74 -10.98 22.53
CA ARG A 392 4.89 -10.95 21.60
C ARG A 392 4.67 -11.78 20.36
N GLN A 393 3.79 -12.77 20.41
CA GLN A 393 3.45 -13.55 19.23
C GLN A 393 2.52 -12.81 18.26
N TYR A 394 1.81 -11.79 18.73
CA TYR A 394 0.84 -11.03 17.93
C TYR A 394 1.29 -9.62 17.57
N ILE A 395 2.12 -9.00 18.38
CA ILE A 395 2.44 -7.56 18.29
C ILE A 395 3.94 -7.33 18.13
N LYS A 396 4.27 -6.40 17.24
CA LYS A 396 5.61 -5.86 17.02
C LYS A 396 5.54 -4.33 17.05
N VAL A 397 6.47 -3.72 17.77
CA VAL A 397 6.58 -2.25 17.77
C VAL A 397 7.18 -1.77 16.45
N SER A 398 6.59 -0.77 15.83
CA SER A 398 7.12 -0.13 14.62
C SER A 398 8.51 0.46 14.86
N THR A 399 9.35 0.45 13.84
CA THR A 399 10.66 1.15 13.85
C THR A 399 10.52 2.66 13.94
N MET A 400 9.40 3.23 13.49
CA MET A 400 9.12 4.68 13.43
C MET A 400 10.13 5.48 12.59
N GLU A 401 11.03 4.82 11.90
CA GLU A 401 12.17 5.45 11.23
C GLU A 401 11.72 6.45 10.16
N THR A 402 10.82 6.05 9.27
CA THR A 402 10.32 6.91 8.20
C THR A 402 9.59 8.14 8.75
N ALA A 403 8.72 7.96 9.74
CA ALA A 403 8.00 9.07 10.37
C ALA A 403 8.96 10.05 11.07
N LEU A 404 10.00 9.55 11.73
CA LEU A 404 11.01 10.38 12.38
C LEU A 404 11.92 11.09 11.36
N GLN A 405 12.20 10.49 10.21
CA GLN A 405 12.90 11.17 9.11
C GLN A 405 12.04 12.28 8.52
N ASN A 406 10.76 12.04 8.27
CA ASN A 406 9.81 13.07 7.84
C ASN A 406 9.71 14.20 8.86
N TYR A 407 9.64 13.87 10.15
CA TYR A 407 9.68 14.87 11.22
C TYR A 407 10.90 15.79 11.13
N LYS A 408 12.10 15.25 10.89
CA LYS A 408 13.32 16.07 10.76
C LYS A 408 13.20 17.09 9.65
N VAL A 409 12.67 16.71 8.49
CA VAL A 409 12.44 17.63 7.36
C VAL A 409 11.44 18.72 7.75
N ILE A 410 10.33 18.36 8.40
CA ILE A 410 9.29 19.30 8.84
C ILE A 410 9.85 20.25 9.90
N TYR A 411 10.58 19.72 10.88
CA TYR A 411 11.19 20.52 11.94
C TYR A 411 12.19 21.53 11.38
N GLN A 412 13.04 21.12 10.44
CA GLN A 412 14.00 22.00 9.77
C GLN A 412 13.29 23.11 8.99
N ALA A 413 12.24 22.79 8.24
CA ALA A 413 11.42 23.75 7.51
C ALA A 413 10.77 24.78 8.45
N SER A 414 10.22 24.30 9.58
CA SER A 414 9.61 25.15 10.60
C SER A 414 10.63 26.05 11.28
N SER A 415 11.75 25.50 11.73
CA SER A 415 12.81 26.27 12.44
C SER A 415 13.41 27.37 11.57
N GLN A 416 13.67 27.11 10.30
CA GLN A 416 14.18 28.11 9.37
C GLN A 416 13.23 29.29 9.21
N LEU A 417 11.92 29.06 9.21
CA LEU A 417 10.94 30.14 9.13
C LEU A 417 10.80 30.91 10.42
N VAL A 418 10.76 30.22 11.56
CA VAL A 418 10.71 30.86 12.89
C VAL A 418 11.90 31.82 13.09
N GLU A 419 13.09 31.38 12.73
CA GLU A 419 14.32 32.21 12.81
C GLU A 419 14.26 33.44 11.90
N LYS A 420 13.72 33.30 10.68
CA LYS A 420 13.65 34.40 9.70
C LYS A 420 12.53 35.39 9.94
N THR A 421 11.38 34.91 10.39
CA THR A 421 10.14 35.70 10.39
C THR A 421 9.52 35.91 11.75
N GLN A 422 10.08 35.30 12.80
CA GLN A 422 9.56 35.30 14.18
C GLN A 422 8.10 34.82 14.27
N CYS A 423 7.68 33.97 13.34
CA CYS A 423 6.35 33.35 13.36
C CYS A 423 6.29 32.20 14.39
N GLU A 424 5.08 31.78 14.73
CA GLU A 424 4.87 30.57 15.51
C GLU A 424 5.32 29.32 14.75
N PRO A 425 5.88 28.31 15.43
CA PRO A 425 6.22 27.04 14.80
C PRO A 425 4.96 26.29 14.35
N LEU A 426 5.14 25.30 13.47
CA LEU A 426 4.04 24.45 13.03
C LEU A 426 3.35 23.79 14.24
N SER A 427 2.02 23.72 14.22
CA SER A 427 1.26 23.08 15.31
C SER A 427 1.62 21.60 15.45
N THR A 428 1.46 21.06 16.65
CA THR A 428 1.70 19.64 16.94
C THR A 428 0.80 18.74 16.11
N SER A 429 -0.48 19.09 15.97
CA SER A 429 -1.44 18.33 15.16
C SER A 429 -1.04 18.27 13.69
N TYR A 430 -0.70 19.39 13.10
CA TYR A 430 -0.25 19.46 11.70
C TYR A 430 1.07 18.75 11.49
N THR A 431 2.01 18.87 12.43
CA THR A 431 3.27 18.12 12.38
C THR A 431 3.02 16.62 12.39
N TRP A 432 2.13 16.15 13.29
CA TRP A 432 1.77 14.73 13.39
C TRP A 432 1.10 14.22 12.11
N GLN A 433 0.15 14.96 11.58
CA GLN A 433 -0.52 14.60 10.33
C GLN A 433 0.45 14.55 9.16
N LEU A 434 1.29 15.57 9.00
CA LEU A 434 2.21 15.68 7.88
C LEU A 434 3.33 14.62 7.93
N MET A 435 3.91 14.33 9.10
CA MET A 435 4.95 13.32 9.24
C MET A 435 4.46 11.88 8.98
N ASN A 436 3.16 11.64 9.14
CA ASN A 436 2.51 10.37 8.88
C ASN A 436 1.76 10.33 7.53
N ALA A 437 1.79 11.42 6.77
CA ALA A 437 1.17 11.49 5.46
C ALA A 437 1.87 10.57 4.44
N PRO A 438 1.19 10.15 3.36
CA PRO A 438 1.79 9.36 2.29
C PRO A 438 2.67 10.23 1.38
N ILE A 439 3.63 10.91 1.97
CA ILE A 439 4.58 11.82 1.33
C ILE A 439 5.99 11.32 1.60
N ASP A 440 6.76 11.12 0.53
CA ASP A 440 8.13 10.65 0.62
C ASP A 440 9.03 11.67 1.34
N THR A 441 9.99 11.21 2.12
CA THR A 441 10.95 12.07 2.84
C THR A 441 11.74 12.98 1.90
N GLU A 442 12.04 12.50 0.70
CA GLU A 442 12.75 13.26 -0.34
C GLU A 442 11.82 14.19 -1.15
N SER A 443 10.52 14.14 -0.93
CA SER A 443 9.57 14.96 -1.66
C SER A 443 9.65 16.43 -1.27
N PRO A 444 9.69 17.35 -2.25
CA PRO A 444 9.65 18.78 -1.95
C PRO A 444 8.33 19.22 -1.31
N ILE A 445 7.25 18.45 -1.47
CA ILE A 445 5.96 18.73 -0.85
C ILE A 445 6.05 18.68 0.68
N LEU A 446 6.87 17.79 1.24
CA LEU A 446 7.05 17.69 2.69
C LEU A 446 7.63 18.98 3.29
N HIS A 447 8.71 19.48 2.73
CA HIS A 447 9.40 20.68 3.20
C HIS A 447 8.59 21.96 2.92
N TYR A 448 8.19 22.16 1.68
CA TYR A 448 7.51 23.39 1.26
C TYR A 448 6.04 23.41 1.67
N GLY A 449 5.42 22.25 1.82
CA GLY A 449 4.10 22.12 2.43
C GLY A 449 4.10 22.53 3.90
N ALA A 450 5.13 22.14 4.67
CA ALA A 450 5.30 22.60 6.05
C ALA A 450 5.45 24.13 6.13
N GLN A 451 6.24 24.73 5.25
CA GLN A 451 6.37 26.18 5.17
C GLN A 451 5.05 26.89 4.80
N TYR A 452 4.32 26.33 3.86
CA TYR A 452 2.99 26.86 3.51
C TYR A 452 2.02 26.84 4.70
N LEU A 453 2.01 25.75 5.48
CA LEU A 453 1.16 25.64 6.67
C LEU A 453 1.49 26.68 7.75
N ILE A 454 2.72 27.17 7.80
CA ILE A 454 3.17 28.17 8.78
C ILE A 454 2.83 29.58 8.33
N ASN A 455 3.12 29.96 7.10
CA ASN A 455 3.06 31.35 6.64
C ASN A 455 2.31 31.61 5.33
N GLY A 456 1.73 30.55 4.73
CA GLY A 456 1.00 30.67 3.46
C GLY A 456 1.86 30.94 2.23
N ASN A 457 3.19 30.74 2.31
CA ASN A 457 4.08 30.96 1.17
C ASN A 457 3.88 29.89 0.10
N THR A 458 3.47 30.29 -1.09
CA THR A 458 3.16 29.42 -2.23
C THR A 458 4.22 29.44 -3.33
N GLU A 459 5.27 30.21 -3.21
CA GLU A 459 6.20 30.48 -4.32
C GLU A 459 6.82 29.20 -4.89
N ILE A 460 7.43 28.36 -4.04
CA ILE A 460 8.06 27.12 -4.47
C ILE A 460 7.03 26.08 -4.92
N LEU A 461 5.90 25.99 -4.22
CA LEU A 461 4.80 25.09 -4.63
C LEU A 461 4.26 25.44 -6.02
N ARG A 462 4.18 26.73 -6.36
CA ARG A 462 3.82 27.18 -7.73
C ARG A 462 4.83 26.71 -8.78
N MET A 463 6.13 26.74 -8.46
CA MET A 463 7.16 26.25 -9.37
C MET A 463 7.02 24.74 -9.58
N ILE A 464 6.79 23.98 -8.51
CA ILE A 464 6.56 22.53 -8.59
C ILE A 464 5.34 22.24 -9.49
N ILE A 465 4.23 22.95 -9.31
CA ILE A 465 3.03 22.76 -10.11
C ILE A 465 3.29 23.06 -11.60
N LYS A 466 4.05 24.10 -11.90
CA LYS A 466 4.45 24.39 -13.28
C LYS A 466 5.25 23.27 -13.91
N ASP A 467 6.17 22.68 -13.14
CA ASP A 467 6.98 21.53 -13.60
C ASP A 467 6.11 20.29 -13.88
N LEU A 468 5.04 20.08 -13.10
CA LEU A 468 4.09 19.00 -13.35
C LEU A 468 3.29 19.15 -14.64
N GLN A 469 3.13 20.38 -15.15
CA GLN A 469 2.39 20.70 -16.38
C GLN A 469 3.23 20.57 -17.66
N ILE A 470 4.53 20.32 -17.54
CA ILE A 470 5.44 20.16 -18.67
C ILE A 470 5.19 18.82 -19.35
N HIS A 471 5.26 18.79 -20.67
CA HIS A 471 5.20 17.54 -21.43
C HIS A 471 6.46 16.70 -21.19
N HIS A 472 6.28 15.45 -20.79
CA HIS A 472 7.35 14.51 -20.50
C HIS A 472 7.59 13.57 -21.67
N TYR A 473 8.87 13.25 -21.90
CA TYR A 473 9.31 12.41 -23.02
C TYR A 473 9.73 10.99 -22.60
N SER A 474 9.66 10.67 -21.29
CA SER A 474 9.93 9.33 -20.76
C SER A 474 8.91 8.90 -19.73
N LYS A 475 8.61 7.62 -19.68
CA LYS A 475 7.72 7.06 -18.65
C LYS A 475 8.23 7.30 -17.23
N GLU A 476 9.54 7.21 -17.02
CA GLU A 476 10.16 7.46 -15.71
C GLU A 476 9.94 8.90 -15.21
N SER A 477 10.06 9.88 -16.12
CA SER A 477 9.78 11.28 -15.79
C SER A 477 8.30 11.49 -15.45
N ILE A 478 7.38 10.86 -16.18
CA ILE A 478 5.95 10.93 -15.90
C ILE A 478 5.63 10.26 -14.55
N GLU A 479 6.21 9.11 -14.26
CA GLU A 479 6.02 8.40 -12.99
C GLU A 479 6.47 9.24 -11.79
N THR A 480 7.61 9.95 -11.93
CA THR A 480 8.11 10.86 -10.91
C THR A 480 7.17 12.05 -10.70
N SER A 481 6.71 12.67 -11.78
CA SER A 481 5.74 13.77 -11.71
C SER A 481 4.39 13.33 -11.18
N TYR A 482 3.91 12.17 -11.58
CA TYR A 482 2.66 11.60 -11.07
C TYR A 482 2.73 11.33 -9.56
N ARG A 483 3.86 10.82 -9.05
CA ARG A 483 4.07 10.64 -7.61
C ARG A 483 4.01 11.98 -6.87
N THR A 484 4.72 13.01 -7.36
CA THR A 484 4.68 14.36 -6.76
C THR A 484 3.27 14.95 -6.79
N LEU A 485 2.53 14.75 -7.89
CA LEU A 485 1.14 15.18 -7.98
C LEU A 485 0.25 14.48 -6.94
N THR A 486 0.35 13.16 -6.79
CA THR A 486 -0.43 12.41 -5.79
C THR A 486 -0.12 12.85 -4.36
N GLU A 487 1.15 13.16 -4.06
CA GLU A 487 1.55 13.72 -2.78
C GLU A 487 0.96 15.12 -2.56
N LEU A 488 0.93 15.97 -3.60
CA LEU A 488 0.32 17.29 -3.54
C LEU A 488 -1.21 17.20 -3.37
N MET A 489 -1.86 16.26 -4.04
CA MET A 489 -3.29 16.00 -3.89
C MET A 489 -3.61 15.51 -2.46
N SER A 490 -2.80 14.62 -1.91
CA SER A 490 -2.92 14.18 -0.51
C SER A 490 -2.75 15.35 0.46
N PHE A 491 -1.76 16.19 0.23
CA PHE A 491 -1.55 17.41 1.02
C PHE A 491 -2.76 18.37 0.95
N ALA A 492 -3.32 18.57 -0.24
CA ALA A 492 -4.48 19.41 -0.45
C ALA A 492 -5.74 18.90 0.27
N LEU A 493 -5.97 17.58 0.27
CA LEU A 493 -7.08 16.99 1.01
C LEU A 493 -6.90 17.07 2.53
N MET A 494 -5.68 16.96 3.03
CA MET A 494 -5.41 17.02 4.46
C MET A 494 -5.45 18.44 5.03
N PHE A 495 -4.96 19.43 4.27
CA PHE A 495 -4.66 20.78 4.76
C PHE A 495 -5.28 21.91 3.91
N GLY A 496 -5.90 21.59 2.79
CA GLY A 496 -6.59 22.53 1.93
C GLY A 496 -8.02 22.87 2.39
N ASP A 497 -8.84 23.29 1.46
CA ASP A 497 -10.26 23.51 1.71
C ASP A 497 -11.07 22.20 1.61
N GLU A 498 -12.39 22.29 1.84
CA GLU A 498 -13.29 21.14 1.81
C GLU A 498 -13.38 20.45 0.43
N GLU A 499 -13.02 21.16 -0.64
CA GLU A 499 -12.99 20.62 -2.00
C GLU A 499 -11.66 19.96 -2.37
N GLY A 500 -10.65 20.04 -1.49
CA GLY A 500 -9.29 19.54 -1.76
C GLY A 500 -8.48 20.48 -2.66
N SER A 501 -8.79 21.80 -2.61
CA SER A 501 -7.98 22.86 -3.22
C SER A 501 -7.02 23.46 -2.19
N ILE A 502 -5.90 24.01 -2.66
CA ILE A 502 -5.00 24.79 -1.80
C ILE A 502 -5.27 26.27 -2.07
N PRO A 503 -5.93 26.98 -1.12
CA PRO A 503 -6.30 28.39 -1.30
C PRO A 503 -5.11 29.27 -1.70
N GLY A 504 -5.29 30.08 -2.75
CA GLY A 504 -4.24 30.96 -3.28
C GLY A 504 -3.15 30.25 -4.09
N LEU A 505 -3.23 28.94 -4.28
CA LEU A 505 -2.25 28.18 -5.02
C LEU A 505 -2.84 27.43 -6.21
N ILE A 506 -3.74 26.46 -5.98
CA ILE A 506 -4.31 25.62 -7.03
C ILE A 506 -5.69 25.08 -6.62
N GLN A 507 -6.61 25.03 -7.58
CA GLN A 507 -7.93 24.44 -7.39
C GLN A 507 -7.90 22.92 -7.63
N ARG A 508 -8.84 22.21 -7.05
CA ARG A 508 -8.98 20.76 -7.23
C ARG A 508 -9.13 20.35 -8.71
N SER A 509 -9.94 21.09 -9.46
CA SER A 509 -10.14 20.87 -10.89
C SER A 509 -8.84 20.96 -11.69
N GLU A 510 -7.96 21.90 -11.34
CA GLU A 510 -6.65 22.06 -12.00
C GLU A 510 -5.71 20.87 -11.66
N LEU A 511 -5.75 20.36 -10.43
CA LEU A 511 -5.00 19.15 -10.05
C LEU A 511 -5.47 17.93 -10.87
N GLU A 512 -6.77 17.77 -11.06
CA GLU A 512 -7.37 16.71 -11.86
C GLU A 512 -7.05 16.83 -13.36
N GLU A 513 -6.97 18.06 -13.89
CA GLU A 513 -6.50 18.30 -15.26
C GLU A 513 -5.03 17.89 -15.44
N ILE A 514 -4.17 18.21 -14.48
CA ILE A 514 -2.75 17.80 -14.50
C ILE A 514 -2.67 16.27 -14.43
N GLU A 515 -3.45 15.63 -13.58
CA GLU A 515 -3.52 14.16 -13.47
C GLU A 515 -3.88 13.54 -14.83
N SER A 516 -4.96 14.02 -15.45
CA SER A 516 -5.42 13.55 -16.76
C SER A 516 -4.35 13.71 -17.83
N HIS A 517 -3.69 14.87 -17.86
CA HIS A 517 -2.61 15.14 -18.81
C HIS A 517 -1.41 14.17 -18.62
N LEU A 518 -0.99 13.90 -17.38
CA LEU A 518 0.09 12.96 -17.11
C LEU A 518 -0.28 11.53 -17.51
N ILE A 519 -1.52 11.12 -17.30
CA ILE A 519 -2.04 9.80 -17.70
C ILE A 519 -2.06 9.67 -19.23
N GLU A 520 -2.59 10.64 -19.94
CA GLU A 520 -2.60 10.67 -21.40
C GLU A 520 -1.18 10.63 -21.97
N ASN A 521 -0.29 11.45 -21.44
CA ASN A 521 1.11 11.48 -21.83
C ASN A 521 1.79 10.11 -21.58
N TYR A 522 1.52 9.45 -20.45
CA TYR A 522 2.03 8.12 -20.14
C TYR A 522 1.59 7.08 -21.18
N GLY A 523 0.34 7.15 -21.63
CA GLY A 523 -0.20 6.24 -22.65
C GLY A 523 0.39 6.47 -24.05
N THR A 524 0.87 7.66 -24.36
CA THR A 524 1.40 8.03 -25.69
C THR A 524 2.93 7.92 -25.78
N VAL A 525 3.64 8.05 -24.67
CA VAL A 525 5.11 7.94 -24.64
C VAL A 525 5.51 6.49 -24.89
N GLN A 526 6.18 6.26 -26.02
CA GLN A 526 6.85 4.99 -26.27
C GLN A 526 8.10 4.91 -25.38
N GLU A 527 8.29 3.74 -24.76
CA GLU A 527 9.58 3.49 -24.10
C GLU A 527 10.67 3.60 -25.16
N SER A 528 11.64 4.47 -24.89
CA SER A 528 12.72 4.71 -25.85
C SER A 528 13.43 3.39 -26.14
N THR A 529 13.48 3.01 -27.39
CA THR A 529 14.30 1.91 -27.90
C THR A 529 15.79 2.27 -27.94
N VAL A 530 16.15 3.43 -27.40
CA VAL A 530 17.54 3.87 -27.34
C VAL A 530 18.30 2.92 -26.39
N PRO A 531 19.36 2.28 -26.88
CA PRO A 531 20.17 1.40 -26.06
C PRO A 531 20.72 2.15 -24.84
N GLY A 532 20.64 1.54 -23.68
CA GLY A 532 21.36 2.02 -22.49
C GLY A 532 22.86 1.79 -22.62
N ARG A 533 23.62 2.23 -21.64
CA ARG A 533 25.05 1.93 -21.58
C ARG A 533 25.34 0.89 -20.51
N CYS A 534 26.13 -0.11 -20.86
CA CYS A 534 26.59 -1.14 -19.94
C CYS A 534 27.47 -0.54 -18.84
N ILE A 535 27.17 -0.86 -17.57
CA ILE A 535 27.93 -0.36 -16.42
C ILE A 535 29.36 -0.92 -16.36
N ASP A 536 29.61 -2.09 -16.96
CA ASP A 536 30.92 -2.75 -16.92
C ASP A 536 31.85 -2.31 -18.05
N CYS A 537 31.35 -2.11 -19.27
CA CYS A 537 32.19 -1.83 -20.43
C CYS A 537 31.84 -0.54 -21.20
N GLY A 538 30.77 0.16 -20.81
CA GLY A 538 30.28 1.34 -21.53
C GLY A 538 29.63 1.08 -22.89
N GLY A 539 29.60 -0.19 -23.36
CA GLY A 539 28.96 -0.60 -24.61
C GLY A 539 27.45 -0.47 -24.58
N GLU A 540 26.80 -0.46 -25.74
CA GLU A 540 25.36 -0.36 -25.84
C GLU A 540 24.66 -1.61 -25.27
N THR A 541 23.58 -1.40 -24.52
CA THR A 541 22.69 -2.46 -24.06
C THR A 541 21.49 -2.54 -25.00
N LYS A 542 20.82 -3.71 -25.07
CA LYS A 542 19.65 -3.91 -25.93
C LYS A 542 18.44 -3.01 -25.58
N ALA A 543 18.44 -2.46 -24.39
CA ALA A 543 17.39 -1.56 -23.93
C ALA A 543 17.93 -0.63 -22.81
N PRO A 544 17.34 0.57 -22.63
CA PRO A 544 17.84 1.57 -21.69
C PRO A 544 17.78 1.12 -20.21
N TRP A 545 16.94 0.15 -19.90
CA TRP A 545 16.80 -0.43 -18.56
C TRP A 545 17.77 -1.57 -18.23
N LEU A 546 18.56 -2.02 -19.21
CA LEU A 546 19.57 -3.05 -19.00
C LEU A 546 20.87 -2.42 -18.49
N GLU A 547 21.35 -2.91 -17.33
CA GLU A 547 22.61 -2.44 -16.75
C GLU A 547 23.84 -2.95 -17.47
N LYS A 548 23.72 -4.11 -18.11
CA LYS A 548 24.83 -4.79 -18.78
C LYS A 548 24.47 -5.19 -20.20
N CYS A 549 25.44 -5.07 -21.09
CA CYS A 549 25.32 -5.63 -22.42
C CYS A 549 25.39 -7.17 -22.36
N GLU A 550 24.94 -7.83 -23.41
CA GLU A 550 24.89 -9.29 -23.50
C GLU A 550 26.26 -9.94 -23.28
N ALA A 551 27.33 -9.32 -23.76
CA ALA A 551 28.70 -9.80 -23.59
C ALA A 551 29.15 -9.79 -22.13
N CYS A 552 28.92 -8.69 -21.41
CA CYS A 552 29.29 -8.57 -20.00
C CYS A 552 28.40 -9.39 -19.07
N PHE A 553 27.14 -9.59 -19.45
CA PHE A 553 26.23 -10.47 -18.73
C PHE A 553 26.64 -11.93 -18.84
N ASN A 554 27.02 -12.39 -20.05
CA ASN A 554 27.42 -13.78 -20.29
C ASN A 554 28.81 -14.10 -19.70
N ASN A 555 29.73 -13.14 -19.60
CA ASN A 555 31.06 -13.32 -18.98
C ASN A 555 31.05 -13.55 -17.45
N ARG A 556 29.91 -13.45 -16.78
CA ARG A 556 29.79 -13.81 -15.36
C ARG A 556 29.67 -15.31 -15.08
N PHE A 557 29.51 -16.14 -16.11
CA PHE A 557 29.29 -17.57 -16.00
C PHE A 557 30.47 -18.41 -16.50
N TYR A 558 31.65 -17.80 -16.71
CA TYR A 558 32.91 -18.49 -17.01
C TYR A 558 33.96 -18.16 -15.97
#